data_28e7724a666f12852c4b1641f85cbdec
#
_entry.id   28e7724a666f12852c4b1641f85cbdec
#
_cell.length_a   1.000
_cell.length_b   1.000
_cell.length_c   1.000
_cell.angle_alpha   90.00
_cell.angle_beta   90.00
_cell.angle_gamma   90.00
#
_symmetry.space_group_name_H-M   'P 1'
#
loop_
_entity.id
_entity.type
_entity.pdbx_description
1 polymer ?
#
loop_
_entity_poly.entity_id
_entity_poly.type
_entity_poly.pdbx_seq_one_letter_code
_entity_poly.pdbx_strand_id
1 'polypeptide(L)'
;MAEILVIDDEPQVRRLIARILNGAGHTVHEADNGRGGISLFHRVHPALVITDIVMPDMEGLEMIRELHREASTIPILAISGGGPAVYLRAATGLGATAALAKPFGAAELLSVVERLLKAGGCASRPDHDAT
;
A
#
# COMPACT_ATOMS: atom_id res chain seq x y z
N MET A 1 -4.88 -11.33 10.20
CA MET A 1 -5.90 -10.69 9.35
C MET A 1 -5.87 -9.20 9.48
N ALA A 2 -5.91 -8.52 8.37
CA ALA A 2 -5.79 -7.07 8.37
C ALA A 2 -6.68 -6.46 7.29
N GLU A 3 -7.03 -5.18 7.51
CA GLU A 3 -7.71 -4.37 6.49
C GLU A 3 -6.65 -3.75 5.61
N ILE A 4 -6.71 -4.03 4.32
CA ILE A 4 -5.70 -3.55 3.38
C ILE A 4 -6.39 -2.76 2.27
N LEU A 5 -5.88 -1.57 1.98
CA LEU A 5 -6.39 -0.74 0.90
C LEU A 5 -5.46 -0.91 -0.31
N VAL A 6 -6.03 -1.27 -1.46
CA VAL A 6 -5.28 -1.45 -2.70
C VAL A 6 -5.75 -0.41 -3.71
N ILE A 7 -4.83 0.38 -4.21
CA ILE A 7 -5.11 1.46 -5.15
C ILE A 7 -4.31 1.23 -6.43
N ASP A 8 -5.00 0.99 -7.53
CA ASP A 8 -4.36 0.74 -8.82
C ASP A 8 -5.41 0.99 -9.90
N ASP A 9 -5.05 1.76 -10.93
CA ASP A 9 -5.98 2.06 -12.02
C ASP A 9 -6.13 0.90 -13.00
N GLU A 10 -5.28 -0.11 -12.93
CA GLU A 10 -5.39 -1.31 -13.75
C GLU A 10 -6.23 -2.36 -13.03
N PRO A 11 -7.46 -2.59 -13.50
CA PRO A 11 -8.35 -3.53 -12.77
C PRO A 11 -7.79 -4.93 -12.67
N GLN A 12 -7.06 -5.39 -13.68
CA GLN A 12 -6.51 -6.75 -13.65
C GLN A 12 -5.48 -6.91 -12.54
N VAL A 13 -4.60 -5.93 -12.38
CA VAL A 13 -3.58 -5.96 -11.31
C VAL A 13 -4.24 -5.80 -9.96
N ARG A 14 -5.13 -4.83 -9.85
CA ARG A 14 -5.82 -4.56 -8.59
C ARG A 14 -6.57 -5.79 -8.08
N ARG A 15 -7.31 -6.46 -8.97
CA ARG A 15 -8.07 -7.66 -8.60
C ARG A 15 -7.18 -8.83 -8.28
N LEU A 16 -6.06 -8.95 -8.98
CA LEU A 16 -5.11 -10.01 -8.69
C LEU A 16 -4.55 -9.86 -7.28
N ILE A 17 -4.14 -8.65 -6.95
CA ILE A 17 -3.62 -8.36 -5.60
C ILE A 17 -4.70 -8.66 -4.56
N ALA A 18 -5.92 -8.20 -4.79
CA ALA A 18 -7.03 -8.44 -3.87
C ALA A 18 -7.29 -9.93 -3.67
N ARG A 19 -7.25 -10.70 -4.75
CA ARG A 19 -7.47 -12.15 -4.67
C ARG A 19 -6.39 -12.83 -3.84
N ILE A 20 -5.15 -12.45 -4.06
CA ILE A 20 -4.02 -13.03 -3.32
C ILE A 20 -4.17 -12.72 -1.82
N LEU A 21 -4.48 -11.49 -1.49
CA LEU A 21 -4.58 -11.08 -0.09
C LEU A 21 -5.81 -11.63 0.60
N ASN A 22 -6.95 -11.67 -0.09
CA ASN A 22 -8.16 -12.29 0.45
C ASN A 22 -7.92 -13.76 0.72
N GLY A 23 -7.21 -14.44 -0.17
CA GLY A 23 -6.87 -15.83 0.01
C GLY A 23 -5.98 -16.08 1.21
N ALA A 24 -5.24 -15.08 1.64
CA ALA A 24 -4.39 -15.16 2.82
C ALA A 24 -5.09 -14.71 4.10
N GLY A 25 -6.38 -14.40 4.02
CA GLY A 25 -7.18 -14.06 5.20
C GLY A 25 -7.34 -12.59 5.48
N HIS A 26 -6.86 -11.72 4.60
CA HIS A 26 -7.02 -10.28 4.78
C HIS A 26 -8.31 -9.79 4.15
N THR A 27 -8.79 -8.63 4.61
CA THR A 27 -9.93 -7.95 3.99
C THR A 27 -9.39 -6.83 3.12
N VAL A 28 -9.75 -6.83 1.84
CA VAL A 28 -9.21 -5.89 0.87
C VAL A 28 -10.27 -4.90 0.43
N HIS A 29 -9.91 -3.64 0.41
CA HIS A 29 -10.71 -2.55 -0.12
C HIS A 29 -9.99 -2.02 -1.35
N GLU A 30 -10.71 -1.82 -2.45
CA GLU A 30 -10.12 -1.46 -3.72
C GLU A 30 -10.51 -0.05 -4.15
N ALA A 31 -9.57 0.68 -4.72
CA ALA A 31 -9.83 1.96 -5.35
C ALA A 31 -9.07 2.00 -6.67
N ASP A 32 -9.66 2.65 -7.68
CA ASP A 32 -9.05 2.70 -9.01
C ASP A 32 -8.36 4.03 -9.29
N ASN A 33 -8.33 4.93 -8.33
CA ASN A 33 -7.64 6.21 -8.48
C ASN A 33 -7.26 6.76 -7.10
N GLY A 34 -6.44 7.80 -7.12
CA GLY A 34 -5.90 8.36 -5.88
C GLY A 34 -6.97 8.99 -5.00
N ARG A 35 -7.93 9.69 -5.58
CA ARG A 35 -8.99 10.35 -4.80
C ARG A 35 -9.87 9.34 -4.10
N GLY A 36 -10.27 8.30 -4.84
CA GLY A 36 -11.04 7.20 -4.25
C GLY A 36 -10.26 6.50 -3.16
N GLY A 37 -8.96 6.36 -3.37
CA GLY A 37 -8.09 5.75 -2.38
C GLY A 37 -8.03 6.54 -1.09
N ILE A 38 -7.86 7.84 -1.19
CA ILE A 38 -7.82 8.70 0.00
C ILE A 38 -9.16 8.68 0.74
N SER A 39 -10.26 8.71 -0.01
CA SER A 39 -11.59 8.64 0.58
C SER A 39 -11.79 7.34 1.37
N LEU A 40 -11.40 6.22 0.76
CA LEU A 40 -11.47 4.92 1.44
C LEU A 40 -10.54 4.86 2.65
N PHE A 41 -9.36 5.45 2.51
CA PHE A 41 -8.40 5.49 3.61
C PHE A 41 -9.03 6.11 4.86
N HIS A 42 -9.73 7.21 4.69
CA HIS A 42 -10.38 7.90 5.80
C HIS A 42 -11.53 7.10 6.40
N ARG A 43 -12.23 6.32 5.57
CA ARG A 43 -13.37 5.52 6.06
C ARG A 43 -12.95 4.21 6.69
N VAL A 44 -11.94 3.57 6.12
CA VAL A 44 -11.57 2.21 6.50
C VAL A 44 -10.51 2.17 7.59
N HIS A 45 -9.62 3.13 7.62
CA HIS A 45 -8.45 3.14 8.51
C HIS A 45 -7.65 1.84 8.35
N PRO A 46 -7.11 1.60 7.15
CA PRO A 46 -6.44 0.31 6.89
C PRO A 46 -5.16 0.15 7.67
N ALA A 47 -4.74 -1.09 7.83
CA ALA A 47 -3.46 -1.43 8.45
C ALA A 47 -2.30 -1.32 7.46
N LEU A 48 -2.60 -1.31 6.16
CA LEU A 48 -1.60 -1.26 5.10
C LEU A 48 -2.24 -0.66 3.86
N VAL A 49 -1.48 0.18 3.14
CA VAL A 49 -1.90 0.69 1.84
C VAL A 49 -0.94 0.16 0.78
N ILE A 50 -1.49 -0.39 -0.29
CA ILE A 50 -0.71 -0.80 -1.46
C ILE A 50 -1.16 0.09 -2.60
N THR A 51 -0.24 0.80 -3.24
CA THR A 51 -0.61 1.73 -4.29
C THR A 51 0.36 1.70 -5.46
N ASP A 52 -0.20 1.77 -6.67
CA ASP A 52 0.59 2.05 -7.86
C ASP A 52 1.08 3.49 -7.75
N ILE A 53 2.26 3.77 -8.31
CA ILE A 53 2.83 5.11 -8.23
C ILE A 53 2.53 5.98 -9.45
N VAL A 54 1.94 5.43 -10.49
CA VAL A 54 1.55 6.21 -11.68
C VAL A 54 0.08 5.99 -11.96
N MET A 55 -0.72 7.03 -11.77
CA MET A 55 -2.16 6.96 -11.98
C MET A 55 -2.67 8.28 -12.61
N PRO A 56 -3.77 8.20 -13.40
CA PRO A 56 -4.21 9.37 -14.20
C PRO A 56 -4.66 10.60 -13.40
N ASP A 57 -5.48 10.42 -12.37
CA ASP A 57 -6.11 11.55 -11.68
C ASP A 57 -5.19 12.20 -10.67
N MET A 58 -4.43 11.40 -9.97
CA MET A 58 -3.48 11.85 -8.97
C MET A 58 -2.34 10.89 -9.03
N GLU A 59 -1.16 11.38 -9.25
CA GLU A 59 0.00 10.52 -9.30
C GLU A 59 0.18 9.81 -7.97
N GLY A 60 0.54 8.54 -8.04
CA GLY A 60 0.72 7.75 -6.84
C GLY A 60 1.74 8.34 -5.87
N LEU A 61 2.77 9.00 -6.40
CA LEU A 61 3.76 9.65 -5.54
C LEU A 61 3.12 10.75 -4.70
N GLU A 62 2.25 11.52 -5.30
CA GLU A 62 1.53 12.59 -4.62
C GLU A 62 0.64 12.02 -3.52
N MET A 63 -0.04 10.93 -3.81
CA MET A 63 -0.91 10.28 -2.85
C MET A 63 -0.13 9.69 -1.69
N ILE A 64 1.02 9.08 -1.96
CA ILE A 64 1.89 8.55 -0.91
C ILE A 64 2.28 9.66 0.06
N ARG A 65 2.66 10.80 -0.49
CA ARG A 65 3.03 11.96 0.32
C ARG A 65 1.87 12.40 1.19
N GLU A 66 0.68 12.46 0.61
CA GLU A 66 -0.52 12.89 1.33
C GLU A 66 -0.85 11.91 2.47
N LEU A 67 -0.86 10.62 2.18
CA LEU A 67 -1.17 9.61 3.18
C LEU A 67 -0.13 9.58 4.30
N HIS A 68 1.14 9.69 3.94
CA HIS A 68 2.20 9.68 4.94
C HIS A 68 2.09 10.88 5.87
N ARG A 69 1.71 12.02 5.33
CA ARG A 69 1.53 13.23 6.13
C ARG A 69 0.40 13.09 7.12
N GLU A 70 -0.68 12.38 6.73
CA GLU A 70 -1.85 12.20 7.60
C GLU A 70 -1.70 11.05 8.58
N ALA A 71 -0.97 10.00 8.20
CA ALA A 71 -0.89 8.80 9.02
C ALA A 71 0.47 8.13 8.81
N SER A 72 1.50 8.72 9.38
CA SER A 72 2.87 8.27 9.16
C SER A 72 3.16 6.89 9.74
N THR A 73 2.30 6.36 10.60
CA THR A 73 2.50 5.04 11.19
C THR A 73 1.97 3.91 10.34
N ILE A 74 1.16 4.21 9.32
CA ILE A 74 0.59 3.16 8.48
C ILE A 74 1.58 2.84 7.34
N PRO A 75 1.99 1.58 7.20
CA PRO A 75 2.92 1.23 6.13
C PRO A 75 2.28 1.38 4.76
N ILE A 76 3.09 1.80 3.81
CA ILE A 76 2.67 1.99 2.42
C ILE A 76 3.61 1.19 1.53
N LEU A 77 3.04 0.30 0.74
CA LEU A 77 3.78 -0.47 -0.26
C LEU A 77 3.53 0.16 -1.63
N ALA A 78 4.57 0.69 -2.23
CA ALA A 78 4.49 1.28 -3.55
C ALA A 78 4.80 0.22 -4.60
N ILE A 79 4.01 0.17 -5.68
CA ILE A 79 4.26 -0.75 -6.78
C ILE A 79 4.37 0.03 -8.09
N SER A 80 5.21 -0.47 -8.99
CA SER A 80 5.41 0.16 -10.29
C SER A 80 5.69 -0.89 -11.34
N GLY A 81 4.99 -0.79 -12.47
CA GLY A 81 5.10 -1.78 -13.54
C GLY A 81 5.90 -1.35 -14.75
N GLY A 82 6.23 -0.11 -14.90
CA GLY A 82 6.82 0.30 -16.16
C GLY A 82 7.72 1.49 -16.08
N GLY A 83 7.96 1.99 -14.93
CA GLY A 83 8.78 3.18 -14.82
C GLY A 83 10.23 2.87 -14.50
N PRO A 84 11.08 3.88 -14.60
CA PRO A 84 12.45 3.75 -14.13
C PRO A 84 12.50 3.44 -12.64
N ALA A 85 13.56 2.81 -12.20
CA ALA A 85 13.76 2.50 -10.79
C ALA A 85 13.73 3.75 -9.91
N VAL A 86 14.00 4.90 -10.52
CA VAL A 86 13.98 6.16 -9.78
C VAL A 86 12.60 6.46 -9.18
N TYR A 87 11.53 6.00 -9.83
CA TYR A 87 10.18 6.21 -9.28
C TYR A 87 9.98 5.46 -7.98
N LEU A 88 10.51 4.25 -7.88
CA LEU A 88 10.41 3.48 -6.64
C LEU A 88 11.21 4.14 -5.52
N ARG A 89 12.38 4.68 -5.86
CA ARG A 89 13.19 5.40 -4.86
C ARG A 89 12.51 6.69 -4.42
N ALA A 90 11.88 7.38 -5.36
CA ALA A 90 11.15 8.61 -5.03
C ALA A 90 9.98 8.31 -4.09
N ALA A 91 9.27 7.21 -4.34
CA ALA A 91 8.16 6.81 -3.47
C ALA A 91 8.63 6.60 -2.04
N THR A 92 9.76 5.92 -1.88
CA THR A 92 10.32 5.68 -0.54
C THR A 92 10.70 7.00 0.13
N GLY A 93 11.26 7.92 -0.63
CA GLY A 93 11.61 9.24 -0.10
C GLY A 93 10.42 10.07 0.32
N LEU A 94 9.23 9.79 -0.25
CA LEU A 94 8.01 10.53 0.09
C LEU A 94 7.21 9.86 1.22
N GLY A 95 7.61 8.68 1.64
CA GLY A 95 6.95 8.04 2.76
C GLY A 95 6.55 6.58 2.56
N ALA A 96 6.77 6.02 1.38
CA ALA A 96 6.50 4.60 1.18
C ALA A 96 7.46 3.78 2.02
N THR A 97 6.91 2.78 2.70
CA THR A 97 7.69 1.93 3.59
C THR A 97 8.52 0.92 2.80
N ALA A 98 7.98 0.46 1.68
CA ALA A 98 8.66 -0.49 0.81
C ALA A 98 8.19 -0.30 -0.62
N ALA A 99 8.89 -0.91 -1.55
CA ALA A 99 8.57 -0.80 -2.97
C ALA A 99 8.71 -2.17 -3.63
N LEU A 100 7.86 -2.43 -4.63
CA LEU A 100 7.84 -3.70 -5.33
C LEU A 100 7.62 -3.45 -6.81
N ALA A 101 8.45 -4.03 -7.66
CA ALA A 101 8.34 -3.86 -9.11
C ALA A 101 7.44 -4.92 -9.71
N LYS A 102 6.61 -4.55 -10.66
CA LYS A 102 5.83 -5.49 -11.46
C LYS A 102 6.74 -6.06 -12.55
N PRO A 103 6.58 -7.29 -12.94
CA PRO A 103 5.67 -8.29 -12.38
C PRO A 103 6.23 -8.88 -11.09
N PHE A 104 5.33 -9.29 -10.22
CA PHE A 104 5.71 -9.95 -8.98
C PHE A 104 4.86 -11.20 -8.79
N GLY A 105 5.38 -12.18 -8.06
CA GLY A 105 4.62 -13.38 -7.76
C GLY A 105 3.82 -13.23 -6.49
N ALA A 106 2.85 -14.13 -6.30
CA ALA A 106 2.01 -14.12 -5.11
C ALA A 106 2.84 -14.28 -3.84
N ALA A 107 3.82 -15.18 -3.86
CA ALA A 107 4.66 -15.41 -2.68
C ALA A 107 5.48 -14.18 -2.33
N GLU A 108 5.99 -13.49 -3.34
CA GLU A 108 6.75 -12.28 -3.13
C GLU A 108 5.89 -11.18 -2.52
N LEU A 109 4.71 -10.99 -3.06
CA LEU A 109 3.76 -9.99 -2.53
C LEU A 109 3.40 -10.30 -1.09
N LEU A 110 3.03 -11.54 -0.81
CA LEU A 110 2.63 -11.94 0.55
C LEU A 110 3.76 -11.78 1.53
N SER A 111 4.99 -12.11 1.12
CA SER A 111 6.15 -11.95 1.99
C SER A 111 6.35 -10.50 2.42
N VAL A 112 6.26 -9.57 1.47
CA VAL A 112 6.41 -8.15 1.77
C VAL A 112 5.27 -7.66 2.64
N VAL A 113 4.04 -8.05 2.30
CA VAL A 113 2.85 -7.63 3.05
C VAL A 113 2.93 -8.09 4.50
N GLU A 114 3.27 -9.35 4.72
CA GLU A 114 3.36 -9.88 6.09
C GLU A 114 4.43 -9.15 6.89
N ARG A 115 5.56 -8.87 6.25
CA ARG A 115 6.64 -8.14 6.91
C ARG A 115 6.19 -6.73 7.32
N LEU A 116 5.50 -6.03 6.43
CA LEU A 116 5.04 -4.68 6.71
C LEU A 116 3.96 -4.63 7.77
N LEU A 117 3.05 -5.59 7.76
CA LEU A 117 1.99 -5.66 8.77
C LEU A 117 2.58 -5.94 10.13
N LYS A 118 3.56 -6.81 10.20
CA LYS A 118 4.20 -7.16 11.46
C LYS A 118 4.94 -5.96 12.05
N ALA A 119 5.72 -5.29 11.22
CA ALA A 119 6.47 -4.11 11.65
C ALA A 119 5.55 -2.98 12.07
N GLY A 120 4.49 -2.75 11.29
CA GLY A 120 3.52 -1.72 11.61
C GLY A 120 2.80 -2.00 12.92
N GLY A 121 2.41 -3.27 13.12
CA GLY A 121 1.77 -3.66 14.37
C GLY A 121 2.66 -3.46 15.57
N CYS A 122 3.92 -3.81 15.46
CA CYS A 122 4.88 -3.58 16.53
C CYS A 122 5.08 -2.10 16.80
N ALA A 123 5.18 -1.31 15.76
CA ALA A 123 5.39 0.12 15.90
C ALA A 123 4.20 0.84 16.55
N SER A 124 3.01 0.35 16.33
CA SER A 124 1.81 1.01 16.83
C SER A 124 1.50 0.71 18.29
N ARG A 125 2.25 -0.18 18.90
CA ARG A 125 2.07 -0.44 20.32
C ARG A 125 2.99 0.40 21.14
N PRO A 126 2.78 1.12 21.89
CA PRO A 126 3.76 1.89 22.56
C PRO A 126 3.67 1.85 24.01
N ASP A 127 3.38 1.20 22.92
CA ASP A 127 3.36 1.00 23.36
C ASP A 127 3.19 0.58 23.82
N HIS A 128 3.14 0.52 23.51
CA HIS A 128 3.09 -0.02 23.54
C HIS A 128 3.21 -0.27 24.10
N ASP A 129 3.38 0.05 24.11
CA ASP A 129 3.63 -0.21 24.42
C ASP A 129 4.02 -0.06 24.94
N ALA A 130 4.25 0.15 25.21
CA ALA A 130 4.60 0.35 25.37
C ALA A 130 4.77 0.41 25.77
N THR A 131 4.64 0.55 25.99
CA THR A 131 4.70 0.57 25.96
C THR A 131 4.78 0.64 25.98
#